data_7ea52ba0ab33d412c713b5c3230a56d7
#
_entry.id   7ea52ba0ab33d412c713b5c3230a56d7
#
_cell.length_a   1.000
_cell.length_b   1.000
_cell.length_c   1.000
_cell.angle_alpha   90.00
_cell.angle_beta   90.00
_cell.angle_gamma   90.00
#
_symmetry.space_group_name_H-M   'P 1'
#
loop_
_entity.id
_entity.type
_entity.pdbx_description
1 polymer ?
#
loop_
_entity_poly.entity_id
_entity_poly.type
_entity_poly.pdbx_seq_one_letter_code
_entity_poly.pdbx_strand_id
1 'polypeptide(L)'
;MTTPASQIHEVLRTVDATASDPVIAVAQTFATTPDDLWEACTDPARLARWFEPLAGDLELGGRYELASSGTEGTIERCERPMLLAITWEHGGDVSRVVVTIARVEGGARLTIAHASARDDHWEAYGPAAGGMGWDESLLALALHLADDERSTPDTMAALCESEDGRTFAEASAAAWRQADVDAGADP
;
A
#
# COMPACT_ATOMS: atom_id res chain seq x y z
N MET A 1 15.37 1.29 -14.43
CA MET A 1 14.88 -0.07 -14.15
C MET A 1 14.60 -0.16 -12.66
N THR A 2 13.37 -0.43 -12.26
CA THR A 2 12.97 -0.51 -10.84
C THR A 2 13.62 -1.72 -10.18
N THR A 3 14.30 -1.49 -9.06
CA THR A 3 14.90 -2.53 -8.20
C THR A 3 14.42 -2.33 -6.77
N PRO A 4 14.42 -3.37 -5.92
CA PRO A 4 14.07 -3.22 -4.50
C PRO A 4 14.88 -2.10 -3.83
N ALA A 5 16.18 -2.01 -4.09
CA ALA A 5 17.04 -0.99 -3.51
C ALA A 5 16.70 0.46 -3.98
N SER A 6 16.31 0.64 -5.25
CA SER A 6 15.90 1.97 -5.74
C SER A 6 14.52 2.37 -5.26
N GLN A 7 13.61 1.39 -5.08
CA GLN A 7 12.23 1.62 -4.70
C GLN A 7 12.08 2.31 -3.33
N ILE A 8 12.94 1.98 -2.37
CA ILE A 8 12.90 2.59 -1.02
C ILE A 8 12.98 4.12 -1.08
N HIS A 9 13.73 4.68 -2.01
CA HIS A 9 13.92 6.12 -2.16
C HIS A 9 12.81 6.83 -2.94
N GLU A 10 11.97 6.07 -3.66
CA GLU A 10 10.84 6.61 -4.41
C GLU A 10 9.59 6.83 -3.55
N VAL A 11 9.54 6.21 -2.36
CA VAL A 11 8.39 6.23 -1.47
C VAL A 11 8.57 7.27 -0.36
N LEU A 12 7.64 8.23 -0.31
CA LEU A 12 7.48 9.11 0.85
C LEU A 12 6.61 8.40 1.90
N ARG A 13 7.08 8.35 3.15
CA ARG A 13 6.39 7.75 4.28
C ARG A 13 6.07 8.82 5.31
N THR A 14 4.87 8.76 5.87
CA THR A 14 4.46 9.64 6.97
C THR A 14 3.70 8.87 8.04
N VAL A 15 3.81 9.33 9.28
CA VAL A 15 3.13 8.76 10.44
C VAL A 15 2.38 9.88 11.16
N ASP A 16 1.13 9.66 11.51
CA ASP A 16 0.39 10.46 12.49
C ASP A 16 0.00 9.55 13.66
N ALA A 17 0.84 9.58 14.70
CA ALA A 17 0.60 8.81 15.92
C ALA A 17 -0.23 9.58 16.96
N THR A 18 -0.70 10.81 16.65
CA THR A 18 -1.43 11.66 17.60
C THR A 18 -2.93 11.35 17.65
N ALA A 19 -3.47 10.75 16.60
CA ALA A 19 -4.85 10.31 16.54
C ALA A 19 -5.12 9.10 17.46
N SER A 20 -6.39 8.88 17.81
CA SER A 20 -6.82 7.66 18.53
C SER A 20 -6.45 6.40 17.76
N ASP A 21 -6.65 6.46 16.45
CA ASP A 21 -6.24 5.43 15.51
C ASP A 21 -5.04 6.00 14.72
N PRO A 22 -3.81 5.51 14.98
CA PRO A 22 -2.64 5.95 14.24
C PRO A 22 -2.81 5.79 12.74
N VAL A 23 -2.29 6.75 11.99
CA VAL A 23 -2.32 6.72 10.52
C VAL A 23 -0.89 6.61 9.99
N ILE A 24 -0.66 5.57 9.20
CA ILE A 24 0.53 5.49 8.34
C ILE A 24 0.14 5.87 6.93
N ALA A 25 1.03 6.54 6.20
CA ALA A 25 0.78 6.78 4.79
C ALA A 25 2.05 6.63 3.95
N VAL A 26 1.86 6.08 2.75
CA VAL A 26 2.86 6.01 1.70
C VAL A 26 2.41 6.82 0.50
N ALA A 27 3.35 7.50 -0.17
CA ALA A 27 3.07 8.19 -1.41
C ALA A 27 4.21 8.00 -2.42
N GLN A 28 3.84 7.77 -3.69
CA GLN A 28 4.78 7.64 -4.79
C GLN A 28 4.21 8.25 -6.06
N THR A 29 5.09 8.82 -6.89
CA THR A 29 4.73 9.34 -8.22
C THR A 29 5.12 8.32 -9.29
N PHE A 30 4.17 8.01 -10.17
CA PHE A 30 4.35 7.10 -11.28
C PHE A 30 4.24 7.85 -12.60
N ALA A 31 5.06 7.48 -13.59
CA ALA A 31 5.07 8.09 -14.92
C ALA A 31 3.88 7.58 -15.77
N THR A 32 2.66 7.79 -15.25
CA THR A 32 1.41 7.38 -15.88
C THR A 32 0.30 8.43 -15.65
N THR A 33 -0.89 8.22 -16.21
CA THR A 33 -2.04 9.10 -15.99
C THR A 33 -2.82 8.73 -14.73
N PRO A 34 -3.59 9.65 -14.12
CA PRO A 34 -4.48 9.31 -13.02
C PRO A 34 -5.48 8.19 -13.34
N ASP A 35 -6.04 8.17 -14.55
CA ASP A 35 -6.99 7.14 -14.97
C ASP A 35 -6.34 5.75 -15.06
N ASP A 36 -5.14 5.65 -15.65
CA ASP A 36 -4.41 4.39 -15.75
C ASP A 36 -3.96 3.87 -14.38
N LEU A 37 -3.49 4.78 -13.51
CA LEU A 37 -3.13 4.43 -12.13
C LEU A 37 -4.35 3.97 -11.32
N TRP A 38 -5.50 4.63 -11.51
CA TRP A 38 -6.76 4.21 -10.90
C TRP A 38 -7.16 2.80 -11.35
N GLU A 39 -7.12 2.52 -12.65
CA GLU A 39 -7.45 1.20 -13.18
C GLU A 39 -6.47 0.13 -12.69
N ALA A 40 -5.18 0.45 -12.56
CA ALA A 40 -4.20 -0.47 -11.98
C ALA A 40 -4.55 -0.87 -10.54
N CYS A 41 -5.12 0.06 -9.75
CA CYS A 41 -5.45 -0.14 -8.35
C CYS A 41 -6.88 -0.64 -8.09
N THR A 42 -7.78 -0.64 -9.09
CA THR A 42 -9.21 -0.92 -8.86
C THR A 42 -9.83 -1.90 -9.85
N ASP A 43 -9.26 -2.08 -11.04
CA ASP A 43 -9.74 -3.09 -11.98
C ASP A 43 -9.33 -4.49 -11.53
N PRO A 44 -10.28 -5.44 -11.30
CA PRO A 44 -9.96 -6.76 -10.77
C PRO A 44 -8.98 -7.55 -11.61
N ALA A 45 -9.06 -7.44 -12.94
CA ALA A 45 -8.18 -8.16 -13.84
C ALA A 45 -6.76 -7.59 -13.84
N ARG A 46 -6.60 -6.28 -13.61
CA ARG A 46 -5.28 -5.65 -13.45
C ARG A 46 -4.71 -5.90 -12.06
N LEU A 47 -5.53 -5.73 -11.02
CA LEU A 47 -5.11 -5.90 -9.62
C LEU A 47 -4.58 -7.31 -9.36
N ALA A 48 -5.25 -8.34 -9.90
CA ALA A 48 -4.82 -9.73 -9.78
C ALA A 48 -3.43 -10.03 -10.40
N ARG A 49 -2.91 -9.13 -11.25
CA ARG A 49 -1.61 -9.33 -11.92
C ARG A 49 -0.41 -8.93 -11.07
N TRP A 50 -0.61 -8.08 -10.07
CA TRP A 50 0.49 -7.53 -9.28
C TRP A 50 0.23 -7.52 -7.76
N PHE A 51 -1.02 -7.62 -7.35
CA PHE A 51 -1.41 -7.63 -5.95
C PHE A 51 -2.10 -8.95 -5.61
N GLU A 52 -3.41 -9.00 -5.65
CA GLU A 52 -4.16 -10.24 -5.45
C GLU A 52 -5.54 -10.19 -6.14
N PRO A 53 -6.19 -11.36 -6.35
CA PRO A 53 -7.51 -11.38 -6.94
C PRO A 53 -8.55 -10.67 -6.06
N LEU A 54 -9.29 -9.76 -6.68
CA LEU A 54 -10.36 -8.98 -6.08
C LEU A 54 -11.72 -9.51 -6.57
N ALA A 55 -12.64 -9.74 -5.65
CA ALA A 55 -14.01 -10.17 -5.93
C ALA A 55 -15.02 -9.36 -5.11
N GLY A 56 -16.30 -9.53 -5.40
CA GLY A 56 -17.39 -8.94 -4.65
C GLY A 56 -18.24 -7.96 -5.45
N ASP A 57 -19.00 -7.15 -4.73
CA ASP A 57 -19.85 -6.08 -5.26
C ASP A 57 -19.06 -4.77 -5.24
N LEU A 58 -18.39 -4.47 -6.37
CA LEU A 58 -17.38 -3.41 -6.48
C LEU A 58 -18.01 -2.03 -6.77
N GLU A 59 -19.08 -1.70 -6.08
CA GLU A 59 -19.73 -0.40 -6.14
C GLU A 59 -19.83 0.26 -4.75
N LEU A 60 -20.19 1.52 -4.70
CA LEU A 60 -20.32 2.28 -3.44
C LEU A 60 -21.32 1.58 -2.50
N GLY A 61 -20.89 1.27 -1.30
CA GLY A 61 -21.62 0.53 -0.28
C GLY A 61 -21.55 -1.00 -0.42
N GLY A 62 -20.95 -1.51 -1.51
CA GLY A 62 -20.76 -2.95 -1.74
C GLY A 62 -19.58 -3.50 -0.93
N ARG A 63 -19.55 -4.82 -0.80
CA ARG A 63 -18.47 -5.54 -0.13
C ARG A 63 -17.49 -6.12 -1.14
N TYR A 64 -16.23 -6.05 -0.79
CA TYR A 64 -15.14 -6.67 -1.55
C TYR A 64 -14.43 -7.75 -0.73
N GLU A 65 -13.73 -8.64 -1.42
CA GLU A 65 -12.87 -9.67 -0.86
C GLU A 65 -11.57 -9.76 -1.66
N LEU A 66 -10.44 -9.80 -0.96
CA LEU A 66 -9.13 -10.11 -1.48
C LEU A 66 -8.84 -11.59 -1.22
N ALA A 67 -8.85 -12.39 -2.28
CA ALA A 67 -8.98 -13.85 -2.16
C ALA A 67 -7.73 -14.53 -1.56
N SER A 68 -6.54 -13.94 -1.70
CA SER A 68 -5.29 -14.57 -1.23
C SER A 68 -5.07 -14.33 0.27
N SER A 69 -5.32 -13.11 0.74
CA SER A 69 -5.16 -12.74 2.15
C SER A 69 -6.39 -13.04 3.00
N GLY A 70 -7.56 -13.21 2.37
CA GLY A 70 -8.84 -13.28 3.07
C GLY A 70 -9.27 -11.96 3.69
N THR A 71 -8.70 -10.86 3.22
CA THR A 71 -9.11 -9.52 3.62
C THR A 71 -10.43 -9.16 2.95
N GLU A 72 -11.37 -8.66 3.73
CA GLU A 72 -12.67 -8.20 3.25
C GLU A 72 -12.85 -6.71 3.58
N GLY A 73 -13.92 -6.10 3.07
CA GLY A 73 -14.31 -4.77 3.47
C GLY A 73 -15.48 -4.20 2.70
N THR A 74 -15.80 -2.96 3.02
CA THR A 74 -16.87 -2.19 2.39
C THR A 74 -16.28 -0.99 1.67
N ILE A 75 -16.80 -0.69 0.48
CA ILE A 75 -16.45 0.52 -0.28
C ILE A 75 -17.27 1.69 0.30
N GLU A 76 -16.65 2.54 1.10
CA GLU A 76 -17.31 3.65 1.80
C GLU A 76 -17.40 4.91 0.93
N ARG A 77 -16.42 5.10 0.03
CA ARG A 77 -16.38 6.24 -0.89
C ARG A 77 -15.62 5.86 -2.16
N CYS A 78 -16.15 6.27 -3.31
CA CYS A 78 -15.52 6.03 -4.60
C CYS A 78 -15.74 7.24 -5.52
N GLU A 79 -14.68 7.99 -5.78
CA GLU A 79 -14.66 9.18 -6.65
C GLU A 79 -13.59 9.01 -7.72
N ARG A 80 -13.91 8.27 -8.77
CA ARG A 80 -12.99 8.00 -9.87
C ARG A 80 -12.54 9.28 -10.57
N PRO A 81 -11.25 9.42 -10.92
CA PRO A 81 -10.11 8.54 -10.59
C PRO A 81 -9.32 9.01 -9.37
N MET A 82 -9.93 9.74 -8.44
CA MET A 82 -9.21 10.52 -7.44
C MET A 82 -9.22 9.94 -6.03
N LEU A 83 -10.29 9.26 -5.62
CA LEU A 83 -10.45 8.84 -4.23
C LEU A 83 -11.22 7.53 -4.10
N LEU A 84 -10.66 6.61 -3.32
CA LEU A 84 -11.31 5.38 -2.83
C LEU A 84 -11.10 5.32 -1.32
N ALA A 85 -12.19 5.16 -0.55
CA ALA A 85 -12.10 4.86 0.89
C ALA A 85 -12.82 3.53 1.16
N ILE A 86 -12.16 2.67 1.90
CA ILE A 86 -12.62 1.32 2.20
C ILE A 86 -12.38 0.99 3.67
N THR A 87 -13.22 0.14 4.25
CA THR A 87 -12.85 -0.62 5.44
C THR A 87 -11.91 -1.74 5.03
N TRP A 88 -10.98 -2.10 5.91
CA TRP A 88 -10.04 -3.20 5.74
C TRP A 88 -10.18 -4.15 6.92
N GLU A 89 -10.81 -5.28 6.67
CA GLU A 89 -11.22 -6.24 7.69
C GLU A 89 -10.37 -7.50 7.54
N HIS A 90 -9.52 -7.77 8.52
CA HIS A 90 -8.64 -8.94 8.49
C HIS A 90 -8.42 -9.49 9.90
N GLY A 91 -8.51 -10.83 10.06
CA GLY A 91 -8.25 -11.49 11.33
C GLY A 91 -9.21 -11.12 12.48
N GLY A 92 -10.34 -10.47 12.17
CA GLY A 92 -11.29 -9.95 13.16
C GLY A 92 -11.11 -8.47 13.49
N ASP A 93 -10.03 -7.85 13.01
CA ASP A 93 -9.76 -6.42 13.15
C ASP A 93 -10.35 -5.63 11.98
N VAL A 94 -10.75 -4.40 12.26
CA VAL A 94 -11.28 -3.47 11.27
C VAL A 94 -10.45 -2.19 11.28
N SER A 95 -9.89 -1.87 10.15
CA SER A 95 -9.14 -0.64 9.91
C SER A 95 -9.71 0.10 8.69
N ARG A 96 -9.15 1.25 8.36
CA ARG A 96 -9.63 2.04 7.21
C ARG A 96 -8.48 2.42 6.30
N VAL A 97 -8.66 2.19 5.01
CA VAL A 97 -7.70 2.58 3.97
C VAL A 97 -8.32 3.65 3.08
N VAL A 98 -7.58 4.73 2.86
CA VAL A 98 -7.94 5.79 1.92
C VAL A 98 -6.85 5.89 0.86
N VAL A 99 -7.25 5.67 -0.38
CA VAL A 99 -6.40 5.82 -1.56
C VAL A 99 -6.76 7.12 -2.25
N THR A 100 -5.76 7.97 -2.51
CA THR A 100 -5.93 9.16 -3.33
C THR A 100 -4.97 9.19 -4.50
N ILE A 101 -5.45 9.66 -5.65
CA ILE A 101 -4.64 9.83 -6.86
C ILE A 101 -4.77 11.27 -7.33
N ALA A 102 -3.63 11.90 -7.56
CA ALA A 102 -3.57 13.28 -8.04
C ALA A 102 -2.62 13.40 -9.24
N ARG A 103 -3.01 14.23 -10.21
CA ARG A 103 -2.09 14.62 -11.29
C ARG A 103 -0.99 15.50 -10.71
N VAL A 104 0.25 15.18 -11.01
CA VAL A 104 1.43 15.96 -10.64
C VAL A 104 2.35 16.13 -11.84
N GLU A 105 3.36 16.99 -11.71
CA GLU A 105 4.44 17.04 -12.69
C GLU A 105 5.13 15.66 -12.76
N GLY A 106 5.33 15.16 -13.96
CA GLY A 106 5.92 13.85 -14.20
C GLY A 106 4.93 12.67 -14.19
N GLY A 107 3.61 12.89 -13.90
CA GLY A 107 2.64 11.81 -13.97
C GLY A 107 1.48 11.89 -12.99
N ALA A 108 1.26 10.80 -12.25
CA ALA A 108 0.25 10.70 -11.22
C ALA A 108 0.85 10.25 -9.89
N ARG A 109 0.45 10.90 -8.79
CA ARG A 109 0.83 10.51 -7.43
C ARG A 109 -0.27 9.69 -6.80
N LEU A 110 0.07 8.48 -6.36
CA LEU A 110 -0.70 7.64 -5.47
C LEU A 110 -0.35 7.99 -4.02
N THR A 111 -1.35 8.11 -3.17
CA THR A 111 -1.17 8.12 -1.71
C THR A 111 -2.12 7.10 -1.10
N ILE A 112 -1.59 6.23 -0.25
CA ILE A 112 -2.36 5.27 0.54
C ILE A 112 -2.20 5.65 2.00
N ALA A 113 -3.29 5.99 2.67
CA ALA A 113 -3.33 6.26 4.11
C ALA A 113 -4.11 5.13 4.79
N HIS A 114 -3.51 4.50 5.80
CA HIS A 114 -4.09 3.40 6.54
C HIS A 114 -4.18 3.78 8.02
N ALA A 115 -5.41 3.90 8.51
CA ALA A 115 -5.71 4.13 9.92
C ALA A 115 -6.08 2.81 10.57
N SER A 116 -5.35 2.41 11.61
CA SER A 116 -5.56 1.16 12.37
C SER A 116 -5.63 1.44 13.86
N ALA A 117 -6.25 0.53 14.62
CA ALA A 117 -6.30 0.66 16.07
C ALA A 117 -4.88 0.61 16.67
N ARG A 118 -4.71 1.32 17.79
CA ARG A 118 -3.51 1.20 18.61
C ARG A 118 -3.66 -0.05 19.49
N ASP A 119 -3.10 -1.14 19.03
CA ASP A 119 -3.14 -2.45 19.67
C ASP A 119 -1.73 -2.94 20.10
N ASP A 120 -1.65 -4.15 20.63
CA ASP A 120 -0.38 -4.76 21.05
C ASP A 120 0.60 -4.92 19.87
N HIS A 121 0.10 -5.07 18.65
CA HIS A 121 0.93 -5.18 17.46
C HIS A 121 1.56 -3.83 17.09
N TRP A 122 0.77 -2.75 17.14
CA TRP A 122 1.30 -1.40 16.99
C TRP A 122 2.33 -1.07 18.06
N GLU A 123 2.06 -1.40 19.33
CA GLU A 123 3.00 -1.12 20.42
C GLU A 123 4.32 -1.91 20.28
N ALA A 124 4.29 -3.10 19.68
CA ALA A 124 5.47 -3.93 19.47
C ALA A 124 6.31 -3.51 18.26
N TYR A 125 5.67 -3.11 17.15
CA TYR A 125 6.31 -2.94 15.84
C TYR A 125 6.18 -1.53 15.27
N GLY A 126 5.36 -0.66 15.86
CA GLY A 126 5.12 0.69 15.40
C GLY A 126 4.56 0.76 13.98
N PRO A 127 4.87 1.83 13.24
CA PRO A 127 4.36 2.02 11.88
C PRO A 127 4.85 0.97 10.88
N ALA A 128 5.95 0.29 11.15
CA ALA A 128 6.47 -0.77 10.30
C ALA A 128 5.53 -1.99 10.21
N ALA A 129 4.69 -2.21 11.24
CA ALA A 129 3.71 -3.30 11.31
C ALA A 129 2.84 -3.44 10.05
N GLY A 130 2.28 -2.32 9.57
CA GLY A 130 1.52 -2.29 8.32
C GLY A 130 2.27 -1.66 7.15
N GLY A 131 3.24 -0.79 7.45
CA GLY A 131 3.93 0.02 6.46
C GLY A 131 4.80 -0.76 5.49
N MET A 132 5.45 -1.81 5.95
CA MET A 132 6.30 -2.67 5.11
C MET A 132 5.49 -3.38 4.01
N GLY A 133 4.28 -3.82 4.31
CA GLY A 133 3.38 -4.41 3.31
C GLY A 133 2.97 -3.41 2.22
N TRP A 134 2.78 -2.13 2.58
CA TRP A 134 2.53 -1.08 1.59
C TRP A 134 3.76 -0.78 0.72
N ASP A 135 4.97 -0.85 1.28
CA ASP A 135 6.21 -0.70 0.50
C ASP A 135 6.37 -1.83 -0.53
N GLU A 136 6.09 -3.07 -0.14
CA GLU A 136 6.09 -4.23 -1.05
C GLU A 136 5.04 -4.07 -2.15
N SER A 137 3.83 -3.61 -1.80
CA SER A 137 2.75 -3.34 -2.75
C SER A 137 3.14 -2.25 -3.75
N LEU A 138 3.79 -1.17 -3.32
CA LEU A 138 4.26 -0.12 -4.21
C LEU A 138 5.41 -0.59 -5.12
N LEU A 139 6.28 -1.48 -4.67
CA LEU A 139 7.28 -2.12 -5.53
C LEU A 139 6.62 -2.96 -6.62
N ALA A 140 5.65 -3.79 -6.27
CA ALA A 140 4.90 -4.61 -7.23
C ALA A 140 4.14 -3.74 -8.24
N LEU A 141 3.48 -2.67 -7.78
CA LEU A 141 2.80 -1.70 -8.65
C LEU A 141 3.77 -0.99 -9.61
N ALA A 142 4.93 -0.58 -9.12
CA ALA A 142 5.95 0.07 -9.94
C ALA A 142 6.47 -0.87 -11.06
N LEU A 143 6.67 -2.14 -10.75
CA LEU A 143 7.03 -3.16 -11.72
C LEU A 143 5.89 -3.41 -12.71
N HIS A 144 4.63 -3.50 -12.24
CA HIS A 144 3.46 -3.70 -13.09
C HIS A 144 3.28 -2.56 -14.11
N LEU A 145 3.39 -1.31 -13.67
CA LEU A 145 3.26 -0.13 -14.55
C LEU A 145 4.43 0.00 -15.55
N ALA A 146 5.54 -0.69 -15.28
CA ALA A 146 6.69 -0.79 -16.20
C ALA A 146 6.62 -2.02 -17.12
N ASP A 147 5.51 -2.78 -17.14
CA ASP A 147 5.36 -4.05 -17.85
C ASP A 147 6.46 -5.09 -17.50
N ASP A 148 6.93 -5.06 -16.26
CA ASP A 148 7.97 -5.98 -15.78
C ASP A 148 7.34 -7.29 -15.26
N GLU A 149 7.79 -8.42 -15.80
CA GLU A 149 7.27 -9.75 -15.45
C GLU A 149 7.47 -10.12 -13.98
N ARG A 150 8.37 -9.42 -13.26
CA ARG A 150 8.62 -9.62 -11.84
C ARG A 150 7.49 -9.08 -10.93
N SER A 151 6.49 -8.39 -11.49
CA SER A 151 5.37 -7.83 -10.72
C SER A 151 4.37 -8.87 -10.23
N THR A 152 4.42 -10.12 -10.69
CA THR A 152 3.39 -11.10 -10.33
C THR A 152 3.46 -11.50 -8.86
N PRO A 153 2.33 -11.86 -8.20
CA PRO A 153 2.32 -12.29 -6.81
C PRO A 153 3.33 -13.40 -6.49
N ASP A 154 3.48 -14.40 -7.37
CA ASP A 154 4.44 -15.49 -7.19
C ASP A 154 5.89 -15.00 -7.21
N THR A 155 6.23 -14.10 -8.13
CA THR A 155 7.59 -13.55 -8.22
C THR A 155 7.89 -12.59 -7.09
N MET A 156 6.90 -11.85 -6.59
CA MET A 156 7.03 -11.01 -5.41
C MET A 156 7.23 -11.86 -4.15
N ALA A 157 6.48 -12.95 -3.98
CA ALA A 157 6.70 -13.90 -2.88
C ALA A 157 8.12 -14.49 -2.90
N ALA A 158 8.60 -14.91 -4.07
CA ALA A 158 9.97 -15.42 -4.24
C ALA A 158 11.02 -14.33 -3.95
N LEU A 159 10.74 -13.07 -4.31
CA LEU A 159 11.62 -11.94 -3.97
C LEU A 159 11.72 -11.78 -2.45
N CYS A 160 10.61 -11.79 -1.71
CA CYS A 160 10.61 -11.66 -0.25
C CYS A 160 11.48 -12.72 0.45
N GLU A 161 11.56 -13.92 -0.09
CA GLU A 161 12.41 -15.01 0.43
C GLU A 161 13.90 -14.88 0.06
N SER A 162 14.23 -14.00 -0.89
CA SER A 162 15.61 -13.81 -1.40
C SER A 162 16.46 -12.92 -0.49
N GLU A 163 17.76 -12.81 -0.79
CA GLU A 163 18.68 -11.88 -0.14
C GLU A 163 18.30 -10.42 -0.44
N ASP A 164 17.90 -10.12 -1.68
CA ASP A 164 17.44 -8.78 -2.07
C ASP A 164 16.15 -8.40 -1.34
N GLY A 165 15.24 -9.36 -1.13
CA GLY A 165 14.00 -9.14 -0.35
C GLY A 165 14.28 -8.86 1.12
N ARG A 166 15.21 -9.59 1.74
CA ARG A 166 15.63 -9.28 3.13
C ARG A 166 16.25 -7.90 3.25
N THR A 167 17.13 -7.54 2.31
CA THR A 167 17.73 -6.19 2.27
C THR A 167 16.68 -5.10 2.08
N PHE A 168 15.68 -5.34 1.24
CA PHE A 168 14.54 -4.44 1.06
C PHE A 168 13.71 -4.30 2.34
N ALA A 169 13.39 -5.39 3.01
CA ALA A 169 12.64 -5.39 4.27
C ALA A 169 13.38 -4.62 5.39
N GLU A 170 14.69 -4.82 5.52
CA GLU A 170 15.53 -4.08 6.47
C GLU A 170 15.53 -2.57 6.17
N ALA A 171 15.66 -2.21 4.89
CA ALA A 171 15.63 -0.81 4.47
C ALA A 171 14.24 -0.17 4.65
N SER A 172 13.16 -0.92 4.40
CA SER A 172 11.79 -0.50 4.66
C SER A 172 11.57 -0.26 6.16
N ALA A 173 11.94 -1.21 7.01
CA ALA A 173 11.82 -1.07 8.46
C ALA A 173 12.61 0.16 8.99
N ALA A 174 13.82 0.39 8.47
CA ALA A 174 14.62 1.57 8.84
C ALA A 174 13.95 2.88 8.38
N ALA A 175 13.34 2.91 7.19
CA ALA A 175 12.65 4.07 6.68
C ALA A 175 11.37 4.39 7.47
N TRP A 176 10.63 3.37 7.93
CA TRP A 176 9.47 3.55 8.80
C TRP A 176 9.86 4.01 10.20
N ARG A 177 10.95 3.50 10.76
CA ARG A 177 11.51 4.03 12.03
C ARG A 177 11.84 5.50 11.88
N GLN A 178 12.49 5.91 10.78
CA GLN A 178 12.81 7.32 10.56
C GLN A 178 11.54 8.18 10.44
N ALA A 179 10.52 7.71 9.72
CA ALA A 179 9.23 8.42 9.60
C ALA A 179 8.53 8.59 10.97
N ASP A 180 8.66 7.61 11.86
CA ASP A 180 8.12 7.66 13.22
C ASP A 180 8.88 8.70 14.09
N VAL A 181 10.20 8.70 14.01
CA VAL A 181 11.04 9.73 14.69
C VAL A 181 10.72 11.12 14.16
N ASP A 182 10.56 11.28 12.86
CA ASP A 182 10.19 12.57 12.23
C ASP A 182 8.78 13.04 12.69
N ALA A 183 7.91 12.11 13.04
CA ALA A 183 6.59 12.36 13.63
C ALA A 183 6.64 12.61 15.16
N GLY A 184 7.79 12.49 15.81
CA GLY A 184 8.01 12.83 17.21
C GLY A 184 8.16 11.63 18.16
N ALA A 185 8.30 10.41 17.64
CA ALA A 185 8.66 9.26 18.48
C ALA A 185 10.12 9.37 18.99
N ASP A 186 10.40 8.72 20.10
CA ASP A 186 11.78 8.61 20.61
C ASP A 186 12.63 7.74 19.64
N PRO A 187 13.92 8.10 19.43
CA PRO A 187 14.80 7.42 18.48
C PRO A 187 15.07 5.95 18.80
#